data_a9a247c80e2ae9408004ef7d7f1712f1
#
_entry.id   a9a247c80e2ae9408004ef7d7f1712f1
#
_cell.length_a   1.000
_cell.length_b   1.000
_cell.length_c   1.000
_cell.angle_alpha   90.00
_cell.angle_beta   90.00
_cell.angle_gamma   90.00
#
_symmetry.space_group_name_H-M   'P 1'
#
loop_
_entity.id
_entity.type
_entity.pdbx_description
1 polymer ?
#
loop_
_entity_poly.entity_id
_entity_poly.type
_entity_poly.pdbx_seq_one_letter_code
_entity_poly.pdbx_strand_id
1 'polypeptide(L)'
;LMADSTNAERPGHTASERTVGNSFVKLFDRAEGKRIIIATFSSNIHRVQQIVNCAVANDRKIAVFGRSMLNVISTAIELGYLKVPDGLIIDLDAMNRFPAEKIVLITTGSQGEPMSALSRMAMNEHRHVTITPNDFIIISANPIPGNEKLVTKVVNELLRAGAEVIYESMYDVHVSGHACQEELKLMLSLIKPKYYIPVHGEYKHLKKQSGLAIDLGMDPNNVIIASIGNVIESDGVDMKITGQVQAG
;
A
#
# COMPACT_ATOMS: atom_id res chain seq x y z
N LEU A 1 12.65 23.25 -3.54
CA LEU A 1 12.28 21.86 -3.25
C LEU A 1 10.76 21.74 -3.12
N MET A 2 10.19 20.76 -3.79
CA MET A 2 8.83 20.29 -3.55
C MET A 2 8.92 18.88 -2.96
N ALA A 3 8.16 18.62 -1.89
CA ALA A 3 8.18 17.29 -1.25
C ALA A 3 6.81 16.91 -0.70
N ASP A 4 6.54 15.60 -0.74
CA ASP A 4 5.33 14.96 -0.23
C ASP A 4 5.16 15.19 1.27
N SER A 5 3.93 15.48 1.72
CA SER A 5 3.63 15.80 3.13
C SER A 5 2.69 14.80 3.82
N THR A 6 2.32 13.72 3.17
CA THR A 6 1.31 12.78 3.68
C THR A 6 1.57 12.30 5.09
N ASN A 7 2.83 12.00 5.44
CA ASN A 7 3.22 11.54 6.77
C ASN A 7 3.93 12.60 7.62
N ALA A 8 3.77 13.89 7.30
CA ALA A 8 4.43 14.98 8.05
C ALA A 8 4.04 15.04 9.55
N GLU A 9 2.89 14.47 9.92
CA GLU A 9 2.45 14.36 11.32
C GLU A 9 3.06 13.17 12.06
N ARG A 10 3.63 12.19 11.34
CA ARG A 10 4.19 10.97 11.92
C ARG A 10 5.64 11.19 12.34
N PRO A 11 5.98 11.06 13.65
CA PRO A 11 7.35 11.17 14.14
C PRO A 11 8.20 9.98 13.70
N GLY A 12 9.52 10.13 13.72
CA GLY A 12 10.47 9.06 13.43
C GLY A 12 10.65 8.80 11.93
N HIS A 13 10.96 7.57 11.59
CA HIS A 13 11.25 7.10 10.24
C HIS A 13 10.18 6.11 9.76
N THR A 14 9.98 6.02 8.46
CA THR A 14 9.18 4.97 7.85
C THR A 14 9.86 3.61 8.04
N ALA A 15 9.12 2.60 8.46
CA ALA A 15 9.65 1.25 8.62
C ALA A 15 10.10 0.66 7.28
N SER A 16 11.05 -0.28 7.33
CA SER A 16 11.49 -0.99 6.13
C SER A 16 10.45 -1.99 5.66
N GLU A 17 10.29 -2.15 4.34
CA GLU A 17 9.46 -3.21 3.74
C GLU A 17 9.91 -4.62 4.21
N ARG A 18 11.15 -4.76 4.67
CA ARG A 18 11.68 -6.00 5.25
C ARG A 18 10.91 -6.46 6.51
N THR A 19 10.34 -5.53 7.28
CA THR A 19 9.49 -5.86 8.45
C THR A 19 8.22 -6.58 8.04
N VAL A 20 7.61 -6.19 6.92
CA VAL A 20 6.44 -6.86 6.33
C VAL A 20 6.78 -8.30 5.95
N GLY A 21 7.95 -8.54 5.35
CA GLY A 21 8.43 -9.88 5.03
C GLY A 21 8.53 -10.79 6.26
N ASN A 22 9.06 -10.27 7.37
CA ASN A 22 9.15 -11.01 8.63
C ASN A 22 7.74 -11.32 9.20
N SER A 23 6.79 -10.40 9.05
CA SER A 23 5.40 -10.63 9.43
C SER A 23 4.75 -11.72 8.57
N PHE A 24 4.99 -11.72 7.25
CA PHE A 24 4.47 -12.77 6.39
C PHE A 24 4.99 -14.16 6.77
N VAL A 25 6.26 -14.33 7.10
CA VAL A 25 6.79 -15.62 7.56
C VAL A 25 5.97 -16.15 8.74
N LYS A 26 5.80 -15.33 9.79
CA LYS A 26 5.01 -15.70 10.98
C LYS A 26 3.53 -15.99 10.67
N LEU A 27 2.94 -15.22 9.73
CA LEU A 27 1.55 -15.39 9.35
C LEU A 27 1.32 -16.63 8.49
N PHE A 28 2.29 -17.01 7.65
CA PHE A 28 2.22 -18.25 6.89
C PHE A 28 2.32 -19.48 7.81
N ASP A 29 3.18 -19.42 8.83
CA ASP A 29 3.26 -20.48 9.85
C ASP A 29 1.93 -20.59 10.63
N ARG A 30 1.35 -19.45 11.04
CA ARG A 30 0.04 -19.41 11.73
C ARG A 30 -1.11 -19.92 10.85
N ALA A 31 -1.01 -19.76 9.55
CA ALA A 31 -2.00 -20.20 8.57
C ALA A 31 -1.83 -21.68 8.15
N GLU A 32 -1.10 -22.50 8.94
CA GLU A 32 -0.98 -23.92 8.67
C GLU A 32 -2.37 -24.58 8.57
N GLY A 33 -2.57 -25.41 7.55
CA GLY A 33 -3.85 -26.08 7.27
C GLY A 33 -4.94 -25.19 6.67
N LYS A 34 -4.70 -23.88 6.44
CA LYS A 34 -5.69 -22.95 5.87
C LYS A 34 -5.27 -22.46 4.47
N ARG A 35 -6.26 -22.09 3.64
CA ARG A 35 -6.01 -21.33 2.42
C ARG A 35 -5.66 -19.90 2.80
N ILE A 36 -4.60 -19.35 2.20
CA ILE A 36 -4.19 -17.96 2.44
C ILE A 36 -4.72 -17.06 1.32
N ILE A 37 -5.31 -15.93 1.68
CA ILE A 37 -5.76 -14.90 0.73
C ILE A 37 -5.11 -13.58 1.14
N ILE A 38 -4.34 -12.98 0.24
CA ILE A 38 -3.61 -11.74 0.51
C ILE A 38 -4.08 -10.64 -0.42
N ALA A 39 -4.70 -9.61 0.14
CA ALA A 39 -5.06 -8.40 -0.59
C ALA A 39 -3.99 -7.33 -0.41
N THR A 40 -3.45 -6.85 -1.52
CA THR A 40 -2.39 -5.84 -1.52
C THR A 40 -2.48 -4.93 -2.75
N PHE A 41 -1.70 -3.85 -2.77
CA PHE A 41 -1.55 -3.00 -3.95
C PHE A 41 -0.79 -3.74 -5.06
N SER A 42 -1.32 -3.71 -6.27
CA SER A 42 -0.68 -4.36 -7.43
C SER A 42 0.68 -3.74 -7.77
N SER A 43 0.90 -2.47 -7.47
CA SER A 43 2.14 -1.75 -7.73
C SER A 43 3.30 -2.11 -6.79
N ASN A 44 3.04 -2.77 -5.66
CA ASN A 44 4.10 -3.11 -4.70
C ASN A 44 4.73 -4.48 -5.03
N ILE A 45 5.62 -4.49 -6.03
CA ILE A 45 6.32 -5.70 -6.50
C ILE A 45 7.21 -6.31 -5.42
N HIS A 46 7.81 -5.52 -4.55
CA HIS A 46 8.62 -6.04 -3.44
C HIS A 46 7.78 -6.90 -2.48
N ARG A 47 6.56 -6.46 -2.18
CA ARG A 47 5.62 -7.21 -1.36
C ARG A 47 5.15 -8.50 -2.04
N VAL A 48 4.86 -8.43 -3.34
CA VAL A 48 4.55 -9.62 -4.13
C VAL A 48 5.72 -10.61 -4.10
N GLN A 49 6.97 -10.14 -4.21
CA GLN A 49 8.14 -11.01 -4.09
C GLN A 49 8.24 -11.68 -2.72
N GLN A 50 7.92 -10.96 -1.63
CA GLN A 50 7.91 -11.55 -0.29
C GLN A 50 6.83 -12.65 -0.16
N ILE A 51 5.65 -12.43 -0.74
CA ILE A 51 4.58 -13.43 -0.79
C ILE A 51 5.03 -14.66 -1.59
N VAL A 52 5.66 -14.47 -2.75
CA VAL A 52 6.25 -15.53 -3.57
C VAL A 52 7.24 -16.35 -2.77
N ASN A 53 8.17 -15.69 -2.07
CA ASN A 53 9.18 -16.36 -1.26
C ASN A 53 8.56 -17.20 -0.13
N CYS A 54 7.53 -16.67 0.56
CA CYS A 54 6.79 -17.40 1.59
C CYS A 54 6.02 -18.58 1.01
N ALA A 55 5.40 -18.45 -0.16
CA ALA A 55 4.69 -19.54 -0.83
C ALA A 55 5.63 -20.68 -1.21
N VAL A 56 6.82 -20.36 -1.74
CA VAL A 56 7.87 -21.35 -2.04
C VAL A 56 8.31 -22.07 -0.79
N ALA A 57 8.63 -21.34 0.29
CA ALA A 57 9.10 -21.91 1.57
C ALA A 57 8.08 -22.85 2.21
N ASN A 58 6.77 -22.66 1.96
CA ASN A 58 5.68 -23.46 2.52
C ASN A 58 5.09 -24.46 1.52
N ASP A 59 5.74 -24.70 0.38
CA ASP A 59 5.27 -25.62 -0.67
C ASP A 59 3.80 -25.31 -1.08
N ARG A 60 3.49 -24.04 -1.35
CA ARG A 60 2.16 -23.56 -1.77
C ARG A 60 2.20 -23.05 -3.19
N LYS A 61 1.09 -23.18 -3.90
CA LYS A 61 0.86 -22.58 -5.22
C LYS A 61 0.21 -21.21 -5.08
N ILE A 62 0.46 -20.34 -6.05
CA ILE A 62 -0.12 -18.99 -6.08
C ILE A 62 -1.15 -18.91 -7.21
N ALA A 63 -2.35 -18.41 -6.90
CA ALA A 63 -3.31 -17.97 -7.88
C ALA A 63 -3.53 -16.46 -7.74
N VAL A 64 -3.66 -15.75 -8.86
CA VAL A 64 -3.73 -14.29 -8.89
C VAL A 64 -5.10 -13.82 -9.37
N PHE A 65 -5.73 -12.93 -8.63
CA PHE A 65 -7.01 -12.34 -8.95
C PHE A 65 -6.92 -10.82 -9.13
N GLY A 66 -7.65 -10.33 -10.12
CA GLY A 66 -7.68 -8.91 -10.49
C GLY A 66 -6.83 -8.61 -11.72
N ARG A 67 -7.46 -7.96 -12.71
CA ARG A 67 -6.83 -7.67 -14.02
C ARG A 67 -5.55 -6.83 -13.85
N SER A 68 -5.58 -5.80 -13.01
CA SER A 68 -4.41 -4.97 -12.73
C SER A 68 -3.27 -5.76 -12.08
N MET A 69 -3.59 -6.65 -11.12
CA MET A 69 -2.60 -7.50 -10.45
C MET A 69 -1.93 -8.45 -11.43
N LEU A 70 -2.70 -9.12 -12.27
CA LEU A 70 -2.18 -10.02 -13.31
C LEU A 70 -1.24 -9.28 -14.27
N ASN A 71 -1.65 -8.12 -14.79
CA ASN A 71 -0.84 -7.34 -15.73
C ASN A 71 0.48 -6.89 -15.10
N VAL A 72 0.45 -6.37 -13.87
CA VAL A 72 1.65 -5.90 -13.19
C VAL A 72 2.60 -7.06 -12.87
N ILE A 73 2.08 -8.18 -12.38
CA ILE A 73 2.89 -9.39 -12.10
C ILE A 73 3.54 -9.91 -13.39
N SER A 74 2.79 -10.06 -14.48
CA SER A 74 3.32 -10.53 -15.78
C SER A 74 4.43 -9.62 -16.28
N THR A 75 4.20 -8.29 -16.28
CA THR A 75 5.20 -7.31 -16.69
C THR A 75 6.44 -7.33 -15.79
N ALA A 76 6.25 -7.47 -14.47
CA ALA A 76 7.38 -7.53 -13.54
C ALA A 76 8.23 -8.80 -13.71
N ILE A 77 7.62 -9.93 -14.06
CA ILE A 77 8.34 -11.16 -14.40
C ILE A 77 9.11 -10.98 -15.72
N GLU A 78 8.47 -10.47 -16.76
CA GLU A 78 9.08 -10.22 -18.06
C GLU A 78 10.29 -9.29 -17.97
N LEU A 79 10.20 -8.24 -17.17
CA LEU A 79 11.29 -7.28 -16.93
C LEU A 79 12.32 -7.76 -15.90
N GLY A 80 12.16 -8.95 -15.30
CA GLY A 80 13.08 -9.51 -14.32
C GLY A 80 13.05 -8.88 -12.92
N TYR A 81 12.06 -8.04 -12.63
CA TYR A 81 11.87 -7.44 -11.29
C TYR A 81 11.21 -8.40 -10.30
N LEU A 82 10.44 -9.37 -10.78
CA LEU A 82 9.81 -10.40 -9.97
C LEU A 82 10.35 -11.77 -10.37
N LYS A 83 10.93 -12.48 -9.40
CA LYS A 83 11.49 -13.81 -9.59
C LYS A 83 10.49 -14.85 -9.09
N VAL A 84 9.95 -15.63 -9.99
CA VAL A 84 8.95 -16.66 -9.71
C VAL A 84 9.42 -17.99 -10.27
N PRO A 85 9.54 -19.04 -9.44
CA PRO A 85 9.84 -20.39 -9.94
C PRO A 85 8.77 -20.91 -10.92
N ASP A 86 9.19 -21.68 -11.90
CA ASP A 86 8.29 -22.28 -12.87
C ASP A 86 7.19 -23.12 -12.20
N GLY A 87 5.97 -22.98 -12.66
CA GLY A 87 4.82 -23.70 -12.13
C GLY A 87 4.40 -23.31 -10.70
N LEU A 88 4.93 -22.22 -10.14
CA LEU A 88 4.45 -21.69 -8.86
C LEU A 88 3.11 -20.96 -9.02
N ILE A 89 3.02 -20.07 -10.00
CA ILE A 89 1.75 -19.41 -10.35
C ILE A 89 0.92 -20.37 -11.22
N ILE A 90 -0.31 -20.60 -10.81
CA ILE A 90 -1.25 -21.47 -11.48
C ILE A 90 -2.45 -20.69 -12.01
N ASP A 91 -3.07 -21.22 -13.06
CA ASP A 91 -4.33 -20.70 -13.56
C ASP A 91 -5.46 -20.90 -12.55
N LEU A 92 -6.44 -20.01 -12.57
CA LEU A 92 -7.60 -20.05 -11.68
C LEU A 92 -8.38 -21.36 -11.79
N ASP A 93 -8.53 -21.87 -13.01
CA ASP A 93 -9.23 -23.14 -13.26
C ASP A 93 -8.47 -24.37 -12.74
N ALA A 94 -7.15 -24.24 -12.58
CA ALA A 94 -6.31 -25.28 -12.00
C ALA A 94 -6.32 -25.28 -10.47
N MET A 95 -6.80 -24.22 -9.83
CA MET A 95 -6.78 -24.05 -8.37
C MET A 95 -7.47 -25.22 -7.63
N ASN A 96 -8.61 -25.70 -8.16
CA ASN A 96 -9.38 -26.81 -7.56
C ASN A 96 -8.69 -28.17 -7.64
N ARG A 97 -7.54 -28.28 -8.32
CA ARG A 97 -6.73 -29.51 -8.39
C ARG A 97 -5.78 -29.65 -7.19
N PHE A 98 -5.67 -28.60 -6.38
CA PHE A 98 -4.79 -28.56 -5.22
C PHE A 98 -5.61 -28.47 -3.92
N PRO A 99 -5.14 -29.07 -2.82
CA PRO A 99 -5.74 -28.87 -1.51
C PRO A 99 -5.76 -27.38 -1.14
N ALA A 100 -6.80 -26.93 -0.45
CA ALA A 100 -6.99 -25.50 -0.15
C ALA A 100 -5.81 -24.92 0.64
N GLU A 101 -5.25 -25.69 1.58
CA GLU A 101 -4.08 -25.32 2.39
C GLU A 101 -2.79 -25.18 1.56
N LYS A 102 -2.78 -25.66 0.34
CA LYS A 102 -1.65 -25.49 -0.60
C LYS A 102 -1.80 -24.28 -1.50
N ILE A 103 -2.83 -23.47 -1.29
CA ILE A 103 -3.13 -22.31 -2.13
C ILE A 103 -2.90 -21.00 -1.40
N VAL A 104 -2.23 -20.08 -2.08
CA VAL A 104 -2.15 -18.65 -1.75
C VAL A 104 -2.84 -17.87 -2.87
N LEU A 105 -3.84 -17.07 -2.51
CA LEU A 105 -4.48 -16.15 -3.45
C LEU A 105 -3.90 -14.76 -3.27
N ILE A 106 -3.39 -14.14 -4.34
CA ILE A 106 -3.01 -12.73 -4.35
C ILE A 106 -4.13 -11.96 -5.06
N THR A 107 -4.67 -10.94 -4.42
CA THR A 107 -5.84 -10.24 -4.93
C THR A 107 -5.76 -8.72 -4.74
N THR A 108 -6.57 -8.01 -5.52
CA THR A 108 -6.86 -6.59 -5.34
C THR A 108 -8.01 -6.41 -4.33
N GLY A 109 -8.25 -5.16 -3.92
CA GLY A 109 -9.38 -4.82 -3.04
C GLY A 109 -8.98 -4.53 -1.60
N SER A 110 -7.70 -4.25 -1.37
CA SER A 110 -7.19 -3.86 -0.05
C SER A 110 -7.78 -2.53 0.47
N GLN A 111 -8.43 -1.76 -0.40
CA GLN A 111 -9.11 -0.49 -0.07
C GLN A 111 -10.63 -0.63 0.04
N GLY A 112 -11.17 -1.84 -0.05
CA GLY A 112 -12.61 -2.10 0.06
C GLY A 112 -13.43 -1.63 -1.14
N GLU A 113 -12.80 -1.40 -2.29
CA GLU A 113 -13.49 -0.97 -3.52
C GLU A 113 -14.57 -2.00 -3.89
N PRO A 114 -15.82 -1.58 -4.13
CA PRO A 114 -16.97 -2.49 -4.29
C PRO A 114 -16.82 -3.53 -5.40
N MET A 115 -16.13 -3.16 -6.49
CA MET A 115 -15.93 -4.05 -7.66
C MET A 115 -14.62 -4.85 -7.60
N SER A 116 -13.85 -4.71 -6.55
CA SER A 116 -12.59 -5.45 -6.38
C SER A 116 -12.83 -6.94 -6.12
N ALA A 117 -11.79 -7.74 -6.36
CA ALA A 117 -11.90 -9.18 -6.17
C ALA A 117 -12.17 -9.54 -4.70
N LEU A 118 -11.47 -8.93 -3.73
CA LEU A 118 -11.70 -9.19 -2.30
C LEU A 118 -13.12 -8.81 -1.86
N SER A 119 -13.61 -7.63 -2.27
CA SER A 119 -14.97 -7.18 -1.92
C SER A 119 -16.04 -8.14 -2.44
N ARG A 120 -15.87 -8.62 -3.68
CA ARG A 120 -16.77 -9.61 -4.26
C ARG A 120 -16.70 -10.98 -3.56
N MET A 121 -15.50 -11.39 -3.12
CA MET A 121 -15.35 -12.59 -2.28
C MET A 121 -16.07 -12.43 -0.94
N ALA A 122 -15.91 -11.28 -0.29
CA ALA A 122 -16.56 -10.97 0.99
C ALA A 122 -18.09 -10.97 0.89
N MET A 123 -18.65 -10.50 -0.23
CA MET A 123 -20.10 -10.48 -0.49
C MET A 123 -20.64 -11.80 -1.08
N ASN A 124 -19.80 -12.82 -1.23
CA ASN A 124 -20.12 -14.10 -1.89
C ASN A 124 -20.59 -13.92 -3.35
N GLU A 125 -20.04 -12.93 -4.04
CA GLU A 125 -20.34 -12.59 -5.45
C GLU A 125 -19.20 -13.00 -6.41
N HIS A 126 -18.14 -13.63 -5.89
CA HIS A 126 -16.99 -14.01 -6.68
C HIS A 126 -17.18 -15.39 -7.31
N ARG A 127 -16.95 -15.52 -8.63
CA ARG A 127 -17.26 -16.73 -9.41
C ARG A 127 -16.46 -17.98 -9.02
N HIS A 128 -15.21 -17.78 -8.57
CA HIS A 128 -14.25 -18.87 -8.35
C HIS A 128 -13.91 -19.11 -6.88
N VAL A 129 -14.26 -18.19 -6.00
CA VAL A 129 -13.86 -18.24 -4.59
C VAL A 129 -15.04 -17.92 -3.70
N THR A 130 -15.37 -18.87 -2.84
CA THR A 130 -16.27 -18.69 -1.69
C THR A 130 -15.40 -18.66 -0.44
N ILE A 131 -15.63 -17.69 0.45
CA ILE A 131 -14.94 -17.58 1.74
C ILE A 131 -15.52 -18.57 2.72
N THR A 132 -14.65 -19.21 3.48
CA THR A 132 -14.98 -20.27 4.45
C THR A 132 -14.21 -20.06 5.75
N PRO A 133 -14.57 -20.75 6.85
CA PRO A 133 -13.78 -20.74 8.09
C PRO A 133 -12.33 -21.26 7.94
N ASN A 134 -12.04 -21.97 6.85
CA ASN A 134 -10.70 -22.46 6.54
C ASN A 134 -9.85 -21.45 5.75
N ASP A 135 -10.30 -20.20 5.67
CA ASP A 135 -9.55 -19.13 5.02
C ASP A 135 -8.83 -18.25 6.05
N PHE A 136 -7.58 -17.95 5.73
CA PHE A 136 -6.74 -17.00 6.44
C PHE A 136 -6.47 -15.80 5.53
N ILE A 137 -7.02 -14.65 5.86
CA ILE A 137 -7.04 -13.49 4.99
C ILE A 137 -6.13 -12.40 5.55
N ILE A 138 -5.21 -11.90 4.74
CA ILE A 138 -4.28 -10.82 5.10
C ILE A 138 -4.60 -9.60 4.22
N ILE A 139 -5.01 -8.50 4.84
CA ILE A 139 -5.16 -7.21 4.16
C ILE A 139 -3.86 -6.42 4.39
N SER A 140 -2.98 -6.50 3.39
CA SER A 140 -1.63 -5.93 3.43
C SER A 140 -1.63 -4.51 2.82
N ALA A 141 -2.44 -3.64 3.40
CA ALA A 141 -2.54 -2.23 3.04
C ALA A 141 -3.22 -1.46 4.18
N ASN A 142 -2.86 -0.17 4.31
CA ASN A 142 -3.61 0.74 5.16
C ASN A 142 -4.74 1.39 4.37
N PRO A 143 -5.90 1.64 4.97
CA PRO A 143 -6.94 2.42 4.33
C PRO A 143 -6.42 3.80 3.92
N ILE A 144 -6.64 4.17 2.67
CA ILE A 144 -6.45 5.56 2.24
C ILE A 144 -7.52 6.40 2.95
N PRO A 145 -7.17 7.62 3.43
CA PRO A 145 -8.15 8.49 4.07
C PRO A 145 -9.46 8.60 3.27
N GLY A 146 -10.58 8.29 3.91
CA GLY A 146 -11.91 8.20 3.30
C GLY A 146 -12.38 6.78 2.94
N ASN A 147 -11.49 5.80 2.88
CA ASN A 147 -11.84 4.40 2.57
C ASN A 147 -12.07 3.53 3.83
N GLU A 148 -11.91 4.07 5.03
CA GLU A 148 -11.97 3.32 6.29
C GLU A 148 -13.29 2.54 6.44
N LYS A 149 -14.41 3.19 6.09
CA LYS A 149 -15.74 2.56 6.15
C LYS A 149 -15.88 1.40 5.15
N LEU A 150 -15.31 1.54 3.96
CA LEU A 150 -15.36 0.50 2.93
C LEU A 150 -14.51 -0.71 3.36
N VAL A 151 -13.30 -0.49 3.83
CA VAL A 151 -12.41 -1.55 4.34
C VAL A 151 -13.07 -2.25 5.54
N THR A 152 -13.58 -1.49 6.50
CA THR A 152 -14.29 -2.05 7.67
C THR A 152 -15.48 -2.92 7.26
N LYS A 153 -16.25 -2.50 6.25
CA LYS A 153 -17.37 -3.30 5.73
C LYS A 153 -16.88 -4.64 5.20
N VAL A 154 -15.84 -4.63 4.37
CA VAL A 154 -15.25 -5.87 3.80
C VAL A 154 -14.73 -6.78 4.90
N VAL A 155 -13.98 -6.25 5.87
CA VAL A 155 -13.48 -7.02 7.02
C VAL A 155 -14.62 -7.70 7.77
N ASN A 156 -15.70 -6.95 8.06
CA ASN A 156 -16.85 -7.49 8.77
C ASN A 156 -17.54 -8.64 8.01
N GLU A 157 -17.69 -8.53 6.69
CA GLU A 157 -18.28 -9.61 5.89
C GLU A 157 -17.39 -10.85 5.85
N LEU A 158 -16.07 -10.68 5.73
CA LEU A 158 -15.11 -11.79 5.80
C LEU A 158 -15.16 -12.51 7.15
N LEU A 159 -15.23 -11.76 8.25
CA LEU A 159 -15.39 -12.31 9.61
C LEU A 159 -16.73 -13.02 9.78
N ARG A 160 -17.83 -12.50 9.21
CA ARG A 160 -19.15 -13.15 9.22
C ARG A 160 -19.16 -14.48 8.47
N ALA A 161 -18.36 -14.58 7.39
CA ALA A 161 -18.15 -15.84 6.68
C ALA A 161 -17.30 -16.85 7.47
N GLY A 162 -16.79 -16.47 8.66
CA GLY A 162 -16.02 -17.31 9.56
C GLY A 162 -14.52 -17.32 9.29
N ALA A 163 -14.03 -16.55 8.33
CA ALA A 163 -12.60 -16.46 8.03
C ALA A 163 -11.83 -15.79 9.16
N GLU A 164 -10.56 -16.15 9.31
CA GLU A 164 -9.61 -15.41 10.12
C GLU A 164 -9.03 -14.27 9.31
N VAL A 165 -9.14 -13.03 9.80
CA VAL A 165 -8.73 -11.82 9.05
C VAL A 165 -7.67 -11.06 9.80
N ILE A 166 -6.53 -10.82 9.16
CA ILE A 166 -5.40 -10.03 9.66
C ILE A 166 -5.35 -8.71 8.88
N TYR A 167 -5.27 -7.61 9.60
CA TYR A 167 -5.16 -6.26 9.04
C TYR A 167 -4.24 -5.38 9.91
N GLU A 168 -3.97 -4.15 9.48
CA GLU A 168 -2.91 -3.26 10.00
C GLU A 168 -2.78 -3.18 11.52
N SER A 169 -3.90 -3.12 12.26
CA SER A 169 -3.86 -2.96 13.72
C SER A 169 -3.34 -4.18 14.47
N MET A 170 -3.17 -5.32 13.80
CA MET A 170 -2.81 -6.59 14.43
C MET A 170 -1.35 -6.99 14.18
N TYR A 171 -0.81 -6.64 13.00
CA TYR A 171 0.54 -7.00 12.56
C TYR A 171 1.11 -5.94 11.62
N ASP A 172 2.44 -5.82 11.56
CA ASP A 172 3.14 -4.98 10.57
C ASP A 172 3.05 -5.61 9.17
N VAL A 173 1.85 -5.65 8.60
CA VAL A 173 1.60 -6.20 7.25
C VAL A 173 1.68 -5.14 6.16
N HIS A 174 1.90 -3.89 6.53
CA HIS A 174 2.06 -2.77 5.61
C HIS A 174 3.05 -1.76 6.16
N VAL A 175 3.83 -1.16 5.26
CA VAL A 175 4.61 0.05 5.53
C VAL A 175 4.21 1.12 4.52
N SER A 176 4.17 2.36 4.98
CA SER A 176 3.87 3.51 4.13
C SER A 176 5.01 3.74 3.13
N GLY A 177 4.67 4.13 1.90
CA GLY A 177 5.66 4.63 0.94
C GLY A 177 6.02 6.10 1.14
N HIS A 178 5.33 6.81 2.06
CA HIS A 178 5.53 8.22 2.32
C HIS A 178 6.50 8.44 3.48
N ALA A 179 7.37 9.43 3.34
CA ALA A 179 8.38 9.80 4.33
C ALA A 179 7.77 10.34 5.62
N CYS A 180 8.28 9.89 6.77
CA CYS A 180 7.98 10.44 8.09
C CYS A 180 8.85 11.66 8.42
N GLN A 181 8.70 12.27 9.61
CA GLN A 181 9.33 13.54 9.95
C GLN A 181 10.84 13.54 9.82
N GLU A 182 11.53 12.49 10.27
CA GLU A 182 13.00 12.49 10.28
C GLU A 182 13.58 12.38 8.86
N GLU A 183 12.88 11.66 7.97
CA GLU A 183 13.26 11.57 6.55
C GLU A 183 13.03 12.91 5.84
N LEU A 184 11.92 13.60 6.14
CA LEU A 184 11.64 14.94 5.61
C LEU A 184 12.68 15.97 6.08
N LYS A 185 13.04 15.94 7.37
CA LYS A 185 14.11 16.79 7.92
C LYS A 185 15.46 16.48 7.29
N LEU A 186 15.77 15.21 7.07
CA LEU A 186 17.02 14.80 6.42
C LEU A 186 17.11 15.38 5.00
N MET A 187 16.04 15.26 4.19
CA MET A 187 15.99 15.80 2.84
C MET A 187 16.17 17.32 2.84
N LEU A 188 15.48 18.06 3.72
CA LEU A 188 15.62 19.50 3.86
C LEU A 188 17.06 19.89 4.25
N SER A 189 17.66 19.17 5.19
CA SER A 189 19.03 19.43 5.68
C SER A 189 20.10 19.16 4.62
N LEU A 190 19.90 18.16 3.77
CA LEU A 190 20.85 17.81 2.70
C LEU A 190 20.74 18.77 1.51
N ILE A 191 19.51 19.11 1.09
CA ILE A 191 19.27 19.94 -0.09
C ILE A 191 19.47 21.43 0.22
N LYS A 192 19.10 21.88 1.43
CA LYS A 192 19.13 23.29 1.87
C LYS A 192 18.49 24.23 0.83
N PRO A 193 17.22 23.98 0.44
CA PRO A 193 16.60 24.72 -0.61
C PRO A 193 16.38 26.17 -0.22
N LYS A 194 16.46 27.12 -1.17
CA LYS A 194 16.07 28.51 -0.94
C LYS A 194 14.56 28.61 -0.70
N TYR A 195 13.75 27.91 -1.51
CA TYR A 195 12.30 27.85 -1.39
C TYR A 195 11.81 26.43 -1.16
N TYR A 196 10.75 26.30 -0.36
CA TYR A 196 10.13 25.03 -0.04
C TYR A 196 8.62 25.07 -0.26
N ILE A 197 8.11 24.04 -0.96
CA ILE A 197 6.70 23.88 -1.25
C ILE A 197 6.29 22.48 -0.82
N PRO A 198 5.63 22.32 0.34
CA PRO A 198 5.01 21.05 0.71
C PRO A 198 3.86 20.76 -0.25
N VAL A 199 3.80 19.53 -0.74
CA VAL A 199 2.76 19.08 -1.68
C VAL A 199 2.16 17.77 -1.20
N HIS A 200 1.06 17.35 -1.80
CA HIS A 200 0.39 16.09 -1.51
C HIS A 200 -0.07 15.93 -0.05
N GLY A 201 -1.34 15.65 0.14
CA GLY A 201 -1.98 15.54 1.45
C GLY A 201 -2.97 16.67 1.72
N GLU A 202 -3.54 16.67 2.90
CA GLU A 202 -4.46 17.71 3.36
C GLU A 202 -3.69 18.94 3.87
N TYR A 203 -4.38 20.08 4.01
CA TYR A 203 -3.78 21.32 4.51
C TYR A 203 -3.03 21.16 5.85
N LYS A 204 -3.54 20.31 6.77
CA LYS A 204 -2.87 20.01 8.04
C LYS A 204 -1.48 19.41 7.86
N HIS A 205 -1.32 18.51 6.86
CA HIS A 205 -0.05 17.88 6.52
C HIS A 205 0.93 18.90 5.92
N LEU A 206 0.44 19.73 4.98
CA LEU A 206 1.23 20.83 4.39
C LEU A 206 1.71 21.79 5.48
N LYS A 207 0.82 22.18 6.39
CA LYS A 207 1.13 23.08 7.51
C LYS A 207 2.15 22.48 8.47
N LYS A 208 1.99 21.18 8.80
CA LYS A 208 2.94 20.49 9.67
C LYS A 208 4.33 20.43 9.05
N GLN A 209 4.41 20.08 7.77
CA GLN A 209 5.68 19.99 7.05
C GLN A 209 6.35 21.36 6.88
N SER A 210 5.57 22.42 6.66
CA SER A 210 6.08 23.81 6.70
C SER A 210 6.72 24.14 8.05
N GLY A 211 6.08 23.73 9.16
CA GLY A 211 6.65 23.89 10.50
C GLY A 211 7.99 23.19 10.64
N LEU A 212 8.12 21.95 10.14
CA LEU A 212 9.41 21.23 10.20
C LEU A 212 10.52 21.96 9.45
N ALA A 213 10.22 22.58 8.30
CA ALA A 213 11.21 23.38 7.56
C ALA A 213 11.65 24.64 8.34
N ILE A 214 10.70 25.33 8.97
CA ILE A 214 10.96 26.52 9.80
C ILE A 214 11.77 26.13 11.04
N ASP A 215 11.43 25.03 11.71
CA ASP A 215 12.15 24.51 12.88
C ASP A 215 13.62 24.17 12.55
N LEU A 216 13.91 23.83 11.29
CA LEU A 216 15.27 23.62 10.78
C LEU A 216 15.99 24.91 10.38
N GLY A 217 15.38 26.08 10.62
CA GLY A 217 15.98 27.41 10.38
C GLY A 217 15.66 28.01 9.01
N MET A 218 14.69 27.47 8.28
CA MET A 218 14.25 28.06 7.02
C MET A 218 13.43 29.34 7.28
N ASP A 219 13.67 30.39 6.48
CA ASP A 219 12.87 31.62 6.53
C ASP A 219 11.39 31.28 6.22
N PRO A 220 10.44 31.64 7.11
CA PRO A 220 9.01 31.42 6.86
C PRO A 220 8.50 32.02 5.55
N ASN A 221 9.09 33.12 5.06
CA ASN A 221 8.73 33.74 3.80
C ASN A 221 9.12 32.88 2.57
N ASN A 222 10.03 31.95 2.74
CA ASN A 222 10.49 31.04 1.70
C ASN A 222 9.75 29.69 1.71
N VAL A 223 8.76 29.51 2.62
CA VAL A 223 7.92 28.32 2.69
C VAL A 223 6.53 28.64 2.15
N ILE A 224 6.21 28.10 0.99
CA ILE A 224 4.99 28.43 0.25
C ILE A 224 3.99 27.27 0.41
N ILE A 225 2.89 27.49 1.14
CA ILE A 225 1.76 26.57 1.17
C ILE A 225 0.78 27.00 0.10
N ALA A 226 0.70 26.24 -0.98
CA ALA A 226 -0.20 26.53 -2.09
C ALA A 226 -1.52 25.78 -1.96
N SER A 227 -2.60 26.43 -2.36
CA SER A 227 -3.92 25.82 -2.58
C SER A 227 -4.06 25.36 -4.04
N ILE A 228 -5.00 24.44 -4.28
CA ILE A 228 -5.33 24.00 -5.63
C ILE A 228 -5.70 25.22 -6.48
N GLY A 229 -5.11 25.31 -7.66
CA GLY A 229 -5.29 26.42 -8.58
C GLY A 229 -4.32 27.59 -8.39
N ASN A 230 -3.53 27.67 -7.31
CA ASN A 230 -2.52 28.71 -7.19
C ASN A 230 -1.43 28.57 -8.26
N VAL A 231 -1.10 29.69 -8.89
CA VAL A 231 0.02 29.82 -9.83
C VAL A 231 1.24 30.30 -9.05
N ILE A 232 2.30 29.51 -9.08
CA ILE A 232 3.59 29.85 -8.44
C ILE A 232 4.58 30.18 -9.55
N GLU A 233 5.13 31.37 -9.51
CA GLU A 233 6.16 31.82 -10.45
C GLU A 233 7.50 31.97 -9.76
N SER A 234 8.56 31.63 -10.50
CA SER A 234 9.95 31.87 -10.10
C SER A 234 10.72 32.46 -11.27
N ASP A 235 11.48 33.51 -10.98
CA ASP A 235 12.42 34.12 -11.94
C ASP A 235 13.87 33.60 -11.76
N GLY A 236 14.06 32.56 -10.92
CA GLY A 236 15.36 32.00 -10.55
C GLY A 236 16.00 32.69 -9.34
N VAL A 237 15.50 33.85 -8.95
CA VAL A 237 15.91 34.59 -7.74
C VAL A 237 14.84 34.53 -6.68
N ASP A 238 13.61 34.87 -7.04
CA ASP A 238 12.45 34.88 -6.15
C ASP A 238 11.37 33.90 -6.59
N MET A 239 10.50 33.54 -5.66
CA MET A 239 9.37 32.65 -5.89
C MET A 239 8.15 33.13 -5.09
N LYS A 240 6.99 33.24 -5.76
CA LYS A 240 5.76 33.74 -5.14
C LYS A 240 4.51 33.19 -5.83
N ILE A 241 3.39 33.24 -5.11
CA ILE A 241 2.07 33.01 -5.71
C ILE A 241 1.69 34.31 -6.46
N THR A 242 1.46 34.22 -7.77
CA THR A 242 1.16 35.35 -8.65
C THR A 242 -0.28 35.36 -9.14
N GLY A 243 -0.99 34.26 -9.03
CA GLY A 243 -2.34 34.16 -9.53
C GLY A 243 -3.06 32.91 -9.10
N GLN A 244 -4.25 32.75 -9.65
CA GLN A 244 -5.08 31.56 -9.44
C GLN A 244 -5.76 31.19 -10.77
N VAL A 245 -5.76 29.91 -11.10
CA VAL A 245 -6.50 29.32 -12.21
C VAL A 245 -7.61 28.42 -11.68
N GLN A 246 -8.66 28.26 -12.46
CA GLN A 246 -9.69 27.28 -12.12
C GLN A 246 -9.07 25.88 -12.25
N ALA A 247 -9.02 25.16 -11.15
CA ALA A 247 -8.69 23.74 -11.11
C ALA A 247 -9.96 22.91 -11.27
N GLY A 248 -9.92 21.91 -12.14
CA GLY A 248 -11.03 21.03 -12.45
C GLY A 248 -11.46 20.14 -11.27
#